data_2b8d85eb3e92e139e6f507a4cbdd119e
#
_entry.id   2b8d85eb3e92e139e6f507a4cbdd119e
#
_cell.length_a   1.000
_cell.length_b   1.000
_cell.length_c   1.000
_cell.angle_alpha   90.00
_cell.angle_beta   90.00
_cell.angle_gamma   90.00
#
_symmetry.space_group_name_H-M   'P 1'
#
loop_
_entity.id
_entity.type
_entity.pdbx_description
1 polymer ?
#
loop_
_entity_poly.entity_id
_entity_poly.type
_entity_poly.pdbx_seq_one_letter_code
_entity_poly.pdbx_strand_id
1 'polypeptide(L)'
;VGRVSDGVLMVGRKAGRLYLSEPEMPQVRTIIDEQAEAYGEESLITADVHWGGPGTFSSSSDSGGITAGGGSFHRRSRRLRPLAAIAFLVGIVIWSASLPFGAWEDLLVVDQVADHLEWPYQSTGLRQAADEFELTGDGVRVCIVDTGINVNHPDLTDAEVEFKDFLTRETRVGDRSSTYHGTMMSGLLVANGTLSGAAPGVTLVMAVALGDAKGSGEEDLVANAIDWCANDRGAHIISLSLGGLTDVSNTRDSPPVTAIERALDRGIFVVAAAGNDGGVNDDGFVATPANIPDVISVAAIQRNGTIWEQSSAGSPIDGANGRERVAPNQKPEISAPGFEIVSTGPGDSFIVSSGTSDATVFVAGGLALLLERHPEFRAGLNEGRITVQLVKNAMMETAVPSPLQEVPHDAKYGYGVLDSRSLVAFFENSSVQ
;
A
#
# COMPACT_ATOMS: atom_id res chain seq x y z
N VAL A 1 8.29 -17.26 -12.37
CA VAL A 1 9.01 -15.99 -12.44
C VAL A 1 9.38 -15.74 -13.90
N GLY A 2 8.44 -15.24 -14.67
CA GLY A 2 8.69 -14.73 -16.03
C GLY A 2 9.15 -13.27 -15.91
N ARG A 3 10.11 -12.86 -16.71
CA ARG A 3 10.47 -11.46 -16.89
C ARG A 3 9.22 -10.70 -17.32
N VAL A 4 8.75 -9.77 -16.50
CA VAL A 4 7.81 -8.75 -16.94
C VAL A 4 8.63 -7.71 -17.71
N SER A 5 8.77 -7.89 -18.99
CA SER A 5 9.04 -6.81 -19.93
C SER A 5 7.76 -6.67 -20.74
N ASP A 6 7.06 -5.56 -20.55
CA ASP A 6 5.93 -5.11 -21.36
C ASP A 6 4.65 -5.97 -21.28
N GLY A 7 4.15 -6.26 -20.07
CA GLY A 7 2.94 -7.04 -19.89
C GLY A 7 1.98 -6.46 -18.86
N VAL A 8 0.71 -6.37 -19.23
CA VAL A 8 -0.41 -6.10 -18.33
C VAL A 8 -0.73 -7.38 -17.57
N LEU A 9 -0.69 -7.32 -16.24
CA LEU A 9 -1.15 -8.41 -15.39
C LEU A 9 -2.63 -8.15 -15.04
N MET A 10 -3.50 -9.08 -15.35
CA MET A 10 -4.94 -8.93 -15.11
C MET A 10 -5.44 -9.84 -13.98
N VAL A 11 -6.05 -9.29 -12.92
CA VAL A 11 -6.58 -10.03 -11.77
C VAL A 11 -8.11 -9.93 -11.72
N GLY A 12 -8.89 -10.99 -11.89
CA GLY A 12 -10.35 -10.99 -11.84
C GLY A 12 -10.96 -11.98 -10.83
N ARG A 13 -12.18 -11.78 -10.39
CA ARG A 13 -12.88 -12.60 -9.41
C ARG A 13 -14.07 -13.35 -10.01
N LYS A 14 -14.16 -14.70 -9.83
CA LYS A 14 -15.36 -15.48 -10.09
C LYS A 14 -15.50 -16.56 -9.01
N ALA A 15 -16.68 -16.66 -8.39
CA ALA A 15 -17.02 -17.65 -7.35
C ALA A 15 -16.05 -17.74 -6.16
N GLY A 16 -15.44 -16.61 -5.74
CA GLY A 16 -14.64 -16.54 -4.52
C GLY A 16 -13.19 -17.01 -4.62
N ARG A 17 -12.63 -17.15 -5.83
CA ARG A 17 -11.21 -17.52 -6.04
C ARG A 17 -10.52 -16.56 -6.98
N LEU A 18 -9.22 -16.34 -6.78
CA LEU A 18 -8.33 -15.52 -7.60
C LEU A 18 -7.51 -16.40 -8.55
N TYR A 19 -7.27 -15.93 -9.77
CA TYR A 19 -6.41 -16.58 -10.76
C TYR A 19 -5.51 -15.54 -11.43
N LEU A 20 -4.28 -15.94 -11.72
CA LEU A 20 -3.37 -15.23 -12.60
C LEU A 20 -3.33 -15.97 -13.94
N SER A 21 -3.59 -15.30 -15.04
CA SER A 21 -3.39 -15.86 -16.38
C SER A 21 -2.41 -14.98 -17.16
N GLU A 22 -1.44 -15.60 -17.80
CA GLU A 22 -0.71 -14.92 -18.88
C GLU A 22 -1.64 -14.86 -20.10
N PRO A 23 -1.92 -13.68 -20.67
CA PRO A 23 -2.67 -13.59 -21.90
C PRO A 23 -1.81 -14.04 -23.08
N GLU A 24 -2.37 -14.85 -23.98
CA GLU A 24 -1.88 -14.93 -25.37
C GLU A 24 -2.02 -13.52 -25.96
N MET A 25 -0.91 -12.91 -26.30
CA MET A 25 -0.78 -11.50 -26.63
C MET A 25 -1.75 -10.97 -27.68
N PRO A 26 -2.70 -10.09 -27.34
CA PRO A 26 -3.00 -8.93 -28.15
C PRO A 26 -2.18 -7.74 -27.60
N GLN A 27 -1.74 -6.87 -28.49
CA GLN A 27 -0.87 -5.74 -28.15
C GLN A 27 -1.41 -4.93 -26.97
N VAL A 28 -0.73 -5.03 -25.85
CA VAL A 28 -0.98 -4.21 -24.68
C VAL A 28 -0.52 -2.80 -25.00
N ARG A 29 -1.44 -1.87 -25.05
CA ARG A 29 -1.11 -0.45 -25.02
C ARG A 29 -0.66 -0.12 -23.61
N THR A 30 0.63 0.12 -23.45
CA THR A 30 1.16 0.88 -22.32
C THR A 30 0.53 2.27 -22.44
N ILE A 31 -0.38 2.61 -21.55
CA ILE A 31 -0.81 4.00 -21.42
C ILE A 31 0.30 4.66 -20.61
N ILE A 32 1.35 5.06 -21.30
CA ILE A 32 2.29 6.05 -20.76
C ILE A 32 1.51 7.34 -20.81
N ASP A 33 1.07 7.80 -19.68
CA ASP A 33 0.37 9.07 -19.59
C ASP A 33 1.36 10.19 -19.85
N GLU A 34 1.12 10.99 -20.89
CA GLU A 34 1.89 12.22 -21.16
C GLU A 34 1.76 13.25 -20.00
N GLN A 35 0.95 12.94 -19.00
CA GLN A 35 0.74 13.75 -17.79
C GLN A 35 1.75 13.45 -16.67
N ALA A 36 2.48 12.34 -16.74
CA ALA A 36 3.52 11.99 -15.78
C ALA A 36 4.65 13.05 -15.71
N GLU A 37 4.85 13.84 -16.77
CA GLU A 37 5.84 14.92 -16.80
C GLU A 37 5.59 16.04 -15.77
N ALA A 38 4.38 16.15 -15.20
CA ALA A 38 4.08 17.21 -14.22
C ALA A 38 4.19 16.77 -12.75
N TYR A 39 4.17 15.45 -12.49
CA TYR A 39 4.13 14.89 -11.12
C TYR A 39 5.08 13.70 -10.90
N GLY A 40 6.05 13.47 -11.78
CA GLY A 40 6.87 12.27 -11.80
C GLY A 40 6.16 11.10 -12.52
N GLU A 41 6.92 10.24 -13.17
CA GLU A 41 6.38 9.10 -13.90
C GLU A 41 5.84 8.05 -12.93
N GLU A 42 4.53 8.00 -12.74
CA GLU A 42 3.85 6.85 -12.14
C GLU A 42 3.56 5.85 -13.24
N SER A 43 4.20 4.69 -13.23
CA SER A 43 3.88 3.62 -14.16
C SER A 43 2.69 2.83 -13.64
N LEU A 44 1.54 3.00 -14.28
CA LEU A 44 0.33 2.23 -14.00
C LEU A 44 0.31 0.98 -14.89
N ILE A 45 0.21 -0.17 -14.27
CA ILE A 45 -0.02 -1.45 -14.93
C ILE A 45 -1.42 -1.92 -14.53
N THR A 46 -2.35 -1.98 -15.48
CA THR A 46 -3.68 -2.56 -15.26
C THR A 46 -3.62 -4.07 -15.31
N ALA A 47 -4.18 -4.73 -14.32
CA ALA A 47 -4.27 -6.18 -14.25
C ALA A 47 -5.75 -6.63 -14.27
N ASP A 48 -6.14 -7.41 -15.28
CA ASP A 48 -7.42 -8.15 -15.33
C ASP A 48 -7.18 -9.62 -15.03
N VAL A 49 -7.90 -10.23 -14.10
CA VAL A 49 -7.82 -11.66 -13.83
C VAL A 49 -9.09 -12.34 -14.34
N HIS A 50 -8.97 -13.14 -15.39
CA HIS A 50 -10.05 -13.95 -15.91
C HIS A 50 -10.11 -15.34 -15.27
N TRP A 51 -11.29 -15.69 -14.76
CA TRP A 51 -11.62 -17.04 -14.32
C TRP A 51 -11.82 -17.99 -15.50
N GLY A 52 -10.92 -18.95 -15.64
CA GLY A 52 -11.21 -20.14 -16.41
C GLY A 52 -12.17 -21.04 -15.62
N GLY A 53 -13.43 -21.16 -16.06
CA GLY A 53 -14.33 -22.15 -15.50
C GLY A 53 -13.82 -23.58 -15.76
N PRO A 54 -14.13 -24.57 -14.89
CA PRO A 54 -13.70 -25.93 -15.10
C PRO A 54 -14.30 -26.47 -16.41
N GLY A 55 -13.43 -26.88 -17.31
CA GLY A 55 -13.84 -27.57 -18.52
C GLY A 55 -14.64 -28.84 -18.16
N THR A 56 -15.81 -28.97 -18.71
CA THR A 56 -16.59 -30.17 -18.62
C THR A 56 -15.91 -31.32 -19.36
N PHE A 57 -15.23 -32.18 -18.64
CA PHE A 57 -14.83 -33.48 -19.19
C PHE A 57 -16.01 -34.39 -19.16
N SER A 58 -16.46 -34.81 -20.32
CA SER A 58 -17.44 -35.92 -20.47
C SER A 58 -16.73 -37.23 -20.15
N SER A 59 -17.16 -37.90 -19.07
CA SER A 59 -16.74 -39.24 -18.77
C SER A 59 -17.48 -40.21 -19.68
N SER A 60 -16.77 -40.93 -20.52
CA SER A 60 -17.25 -42.19 -21.11
C SER A 60 -17.01 -43.31 -20.09
N SER A 61 -18.10 -43.86 -19.62
CA SER A 61 -18.10 -45.08 -18.79
C SER A 61 -17.76 -46.29 -19.64
N ASP A 62 -16.78 -47.08 -19.22
CA ASP A 62 -16.70 -48.49 -19.60
C ASP A 62 -16.64 -49.35 -18.35
N SER A 63 -17.63 -50.24 -18.29
CA SER A 63 -17.88 -51.16 -17.21
C SER A 63 -17.10 -52.46 -17.44
N GLY A 64 -16.29 -52.86 -16.49
CA GLY A 64 -15.69 -54.20 -16.43
C GLY A 64 -15.74 -54.75 -15.01
N GLY A 65 -16.70 -55.60 -14.75
CA GLY A 65 -16.81 -56.28 -13.45
C GLY A 65 -15.80 -57.41 -13.30
N ILE A 66 -15.31 -57.62 -12.09
CA ILE A 66 -14.72 -58.91 -11.65
C ILE A 66 -15.16 -59.23 -10.22
N THR A 67 -15.54 -60.45 -10.08
CA THR A 67 -16.21 -61.18 -9.00
C THR A 67 -15.34 -61.41 -7.76
N ALA A 68 -16.06 -61.56 -6.64
CA ALA A 68 -15.57 -61.88 -5.32
C ALA A 68 -14.97 -63.30 -5.21
N GLY A 69 -13.91 -63.42 -4.44
CA GLY A 69 -13.42 -64.67 -3.91
C GLY A 69 -13.07 -64.52 -2.43
N GLY A 70 -13.85 -65.16 -1.56
CA GLY A 70 -13.63 -65.18 -0.13
C GLY A 70 -12.49 -66.10 0.30
N GLY A 71 -11.75 -65.68 1.32
CA GLY A 71 -10.76 -66.49 1.98
C GLY A 71 -10.46 -65.95 3.39
N SER A 72 -10.96 -66.76 4.38
CA SER A 72 -10.67 -66.52 5.81
C SER A 72 -9.20 -66.80 6.13
N PHE A 73 -8.54 -65.96 6.87
CA PHE A 73 -7.32 -66.30 7.57
C PHE A 73 -7.17 -65.67 8.97
N HIS A 74 -6.73 -66.55 9.86
CA HIS A 74 -6.63 -66.41 11.31
C HIS A 74 -5.54 -65.43 11.76
N ARG A 75 -5.78 -64.88 12.96
CA ARG A 75 -4.91 -64.14 13.88
C ARG A 75 -3.43 -64.52 13.84
N ARG A 76 -2.58 -63.50 13.67
CA ARG A 76 -1.30 -63.33 14.42
C ARG A 76 -1.01 -61.85 14.62
N SER A 77 -1.14 -61.42 15.85
CA SER A 77 -0.79 -60.07 16.32
C SER A 77 0.73 -60.00 16.65
N ARG A 78 1.27 -58.80 16.54
CA ARG A 78 2.54 -58.32 16.97
C ARG A 78 3.66 -58.31 15.90
N ARG A 79 3.61 -57.32 15.02
CA ARG A 79 4.75 -56.57 14.42
C ARG A 79 4.30 -55.61 13.29
N LEU A 80 3.07 -55.06 13.36
CA LEU A 80 2.48 -54.31 12.24
C LEU A 80 2.48 -52.77 12.42
N ARG A 81 3.04 -52.24 13.52
CA ARG A 81 3.00 -50.79 13.73
C ARG A 81 3.93 -49.99 12.76
N PRO A 82 5.17 -50.43 12.41
CA PRO A 82 5.93 -49.65 11.41
C PRO A 82 5.43 -49.86 9.98
N LEU A 83 4.88 -51.02 9.64
CA LEU A 83 4.34 -51.28 8.31
C LEU A 83 3.02 -50.51 8.03
N ALA A 84 2.17 -50.33 9.06
CA ALA A 84 0.99 -49.49 8.94
C ALA A 84 1.31 -48.00 8.76
N ALA A 85 2.34 -47.49 9.45
CA ALA A 85 2.80 -46.14 9.26
C ALA A 85 3.45 -45.90 7.87
N ILE A 86 4.22 -46.89 7.38
CA ILE A 86 4.78 -46.85 6.03
C ILE A 86 3.68 -46.92 4.98
N ALA A 87 2.70 -47.79 5.16
CA ALA A 87 1.54 -47.90 4.25
C ALA A 87 0.68 -46.62 4.24
N PHE A 88 0.54 -45.96 5.39
CA PHE A 88 -0.15 -44.67 5.48
C PHE A 88 0.61 -43.57 4.77
N LEU A 89 1.92 -43.49 4.95
CA LEU A 89 2.79 -42.51 4.25
C LEU A 89 2.84 -42.79 2.75
N VAL A 90 2.92 -44.04 2.31
CA VAL A 90 2.85 -44.42 0.91
C VAL A 90 1.47 -44.11 0.34
N GLY A 91 0.41 -44.32 1.12
CA GLY A 91 -0.98 -43.95 0.76
C GLY A 91 -1.14 -42.44 0.56
N ILE A 92 -0.53 -41.64 1.42
CA ILE A 92 -0.49 -40.14 1.26
C ILE A 92 0.26 -39.75 -0.01
N VAL A 93 1.43 -40.37 -0.25
CA VAL A 93 2.22 -40.07 -1.48
C VAL A 93 1.49 -40.52 -2.74
N ILE A 94 0.85 -41.67 -2.75
CA ILE A 94 0.04 -42.14 -3.89
C ILE A 94 -1.21 -41.27 -4.07
N TRP A 95 -1.86 -40.87 -2.99
CA TRP A 95 -3.01 -39.99 -3.03
C TRP A 95 -2.64 -38.58 -3.52
N SER A 96 -1.52 -38.06 -3.05
CA SER A 96 -0.99 -36.77 -3.53
C SER A 96 -0.56 -36.85 -5.00
N ALA A 97 0.05 -37.97 -5.45
CA ALA A 97 0.42 -38.19 -6.85
C ALA A 97 -0.80 -38.49 -7.77
N SER A 98 -1.97 -38.81 -7.22
CA SER A 98 -3.21 -39.03 -7.98
C SER A 98 -4.08 -37.78 -8.10
N LEU A 99 -3.71 -36.66 -7.46
CA LEU A 99 -4.33 -35.37 -7.74
C LEU A 99 -4.04 -34.97 -9.18
N PRO A 100 -5.02 -34.45 -9.93
CA PRO A 100 -4.77 -33.97 -11.28
C PRO A 100 -3.67 -32.91 -11.24
N PHE A 101 -2.76 -32.96 -12.19
CA PHE A 101 -1.54 -32.12 -12.24
C PHE A 101 -1.86 -30.63 -12.05
N GLY A 102 -3.06 -30.18 -12.52
CA GLY A 102 -3.54 -28.81 -12.32
C GLY A 102 -3.92 -28.43 -10.88
N ALA A 103 -4.20 -29.39 -10.00
CA ALA A 103 -4.58 -29.06 -8.61
C ALA A 103 -3.40 -28.55 -7.77
N TRP A 104 -2.18 -28.89 -8.14
CA TRP A 104 -0.96 -28.38 -7.50
C TRP A 104 -0.57 -27.01 -8.07
N GLU A 105 -0.77 -26.80 -9.36
CA GLU A 105 -0.54 -25.50 -10.00
C GLU A 105 -1.51 -24.46 -9.44
N ASP A 106 -2.79 -24.78 -9.31
CA ASP A 106 -3.79 -23.90 -8.72
C ASP A 106 -3.47 -23.54 -7.25
N LEU A 107 -2.97 -24.49 -6.44
CA LEU A 107 -2.60 -24.24 -5.06
C LEU A 107 -1.37 -23.31 -4.96
N LEU A 108 -0.35 -23.56 -5.80
CA LEU A 108 0.86 -22.75 -5.84
C LEU A 108 0.59 -21.33 -6.34
N VAL A 109 -0.33 -21.17 -7.30
CA VAL A 109 -0.74 -19.85 -7.81
C VAL A 109 -1.48 -19.06 -6.73
N VAL A 110 -2.40 -19.69 -6.00
CA VAL A 110 -3.14 -19.04 -4.90
C VAL A 110 -2.17 -18.55 -3.81
N ASP A 111 -1.19 -19.36 -3.40
CA ASP A 111 -0.19 -18.97 -2.41
C ASP A 111 0.68 -17.79 -2.91
N GLN A 112 1.08 -17.80 -4.18
CA GLN A 112 1.88 -16.72 -4.76
C GLN A 112 1.10 -15.42 -4.85
N VAL A 113 -0.19 -15.48 -5.21
CA VAL A 113 -1.05 -14.28 -5.25
C VAL A 113 -1.24 -13.72 -3.85
N ALA A 114 -1.60 -14.57 -2.87
CA ALA A 114 -1.77 -14.15 -1.49
C ALA A 114 -0.50 -13.49 -0.94
N ASP A 115 0.66 -14.09 -1.20
CA ASP A 115 1.96 -13.56 -0.79
C ASP A 115 2.29 -12.23 -1.51
N HIS A 116 1.88 -12.07 -2.77
CA HIS A 116 2.07 -10.81 -3.50
C HIS A 116 1.15 -9.69 -2.97
N LEU A 117 -0.05 -10.00 -2.50
CA LEU A 117 -0.95 -9.02 -1.90
C LEU A 117 -0.55 -8.62 -0.48
N GLU A 118 0.01 -9.54 0.29
CA GLU A 118 0.27 -9.34 1.72
C GLU A 118 1.67 -8.81 2.06
N TRP A 119 2.66 -9.00 1.16
CA TRP A 119 4.04 -8.62 1.45
C TRP A 119 4.21 -7.13 1.85
N PRO A 120 3.46 -6.15 1.29
CA PRO A 120 3.64 -4.77 1.68
C PRO A 120 3.25 -4.52 3.15
N TYR A 121 2.16 -5.13 3.57
CA TYR A 121 1.63 -4.99 4.92
C TYR A 121 2.46 -5.76 5.95
N GLN A 122 3.01 -6.92 5.56
CA GLN A 122 3.89 -7.72 6.42
C GLN A 122 5.25 -7.06 6.60
N SER A 123 5.86 -6.55 5.52
CA SER A 123 7.18 -5.92 5.55
C SER A 123 7.22 -4.60 6.32
N THR A 124 6.07 -3.93 6.48
CA THR A 124 5.92 -2.70 7.26
C THR A 124 5.42 -2.92 8.68
N GLY A 125 5.31 -4.17 9.13
CA GLY A 125 4.80 -4.48 10.47
C GLY A 125 3.32 -4.14 10.69
N LEU A 126 2.56 -3.77 9.64
CA LEU A 126 1.15 -3.39 9.74
C LEU A 126 0.27 -4.54 10.21
N ARG A 127 0.43 -5.73 9.61
CA ARG A 127 -0.35 -6.93 10.02
C ARG A 127 -0.02 -7.32 11.45
N GLN A 128 1.27 -7.28 11.81
CA GLN A 128 1.72 -7.61 13.15
C GLN A 128 1.16 -6.61 14.19
N ALA A 129 1.14 -5.31 13.87
CA ALA A 129 0.55 -4.30 14.75
C ALA A 129 -0.97 -4.50 14.89
N ALA A 130 -1.68 -4.73 13.78
CA ALA A 130 -3.11 -4.97 13.78
C ALA A 130 -3.50 -6.21 14.61
N ASP A 131 -2.80 -7.31 14.42
CA ASP A 131 -3.08 -8.58 15.10
C ASP A 131 -2.68 -8.53 16.59
N GLU A 132 -1.49 -8.00 16.94
CA GLU A 132 -0.98 -8.00 18.31
C GLU A 132 -1.74 -7.05 19.23
N PHE A 133 -2.14 -5.89 18.71
CA PHE A 133 -2.82 -4.84 19.50
C PHE A 133 -4.32 -4.74 19.19
N GLU A 134 -4.87 -5.62 18.36
CA GLU A 134 -6.29 -5.64 17.94
C GLU A 134 -6.73 -4.31 17.32
N LEU A 135 -5.92 -3.76 16.38
CA LEU A 135 -6.12 -2.44 15.78
C LEU A 135 -6.64 -2.52 14.35
N THR A 136 -7.49 -1.57 14.00
CA THR A 136 -8.06 -1.39 12.65
C THR A 136 -7.98 0.05 12.14
N GLY A 137 -7.54 0.99 12.96
CA GLY A 137 -7.59 2.43 12.73
C GLY A 137 -8.88 3.08 13.26
N ASP A 138 -9.65 2.39 14.12
CA ASP A 138 -10.95 2.87 14.62
C ASP A 138 -10.82 4.22 15.35
N GLY A 139 -11.79 5.11 15.07
CA GLY A 139 -11.81 6.47 15.61
C GLY A 139 -10.73 7.40 15.08
N VAL A 140 -9.93 6.98 14.09
CA VAL A 140 -8.95 7.81 13.40
C VAL A 140 -9.51 8.32 12.08
N ARG A 141 -9.25 9.58 11.76
CA ARG A 141 -9.68 10.27 10.53
C ARG A 141 -8.45 10.50 9.66
N VAL A 142 -8.40 9.83 8.52
CA VAL A 142 -7.33 9.97 7.54
C VAL A 142 -7.87 10.71 6.32
N CYS A 143 -7.29 11.86 6.01
CA CYS A 143 -7.60 12.57 4.78
C CYS A 143 -6.63 12.15 3.67
N ILE A 144 -7.19 11.81 2.50
CA ILE A 144 -6.45 11.65 1.25
C ILE A 144 -6.83 12.79 0.32
N VAL A 145 -5.86 13.60 -0.10
CA VAL A 145 -6.04 14.65 -1.11
C VAL A 145 -5.58 14.09 -2.45
N ASP A 146 -6.55 13.75 -3.31
CA ASP A 146 -6.27 12.94 -4.51
C ASP A 146 -7.33 13.16 -5.61
N THR A 147 -7.48 12.18 -6.52
CA THR A 147 -8.42 12.22 -7.65
C THR A 147 -9.84 11.78 -7.31
N GLY A 148 -10.05 11.15 -6.16
CA GLY A 148 -11.36 10.65 -5.74
C GLY A 148 -11.36 9.18 -5.32
N ILE A 149 -12.53 8.55 -5.33
CA ILE A 149 -12.70 7.16 -4.90
C ILE A 149 -13.88 6.48 -5.64
N ASN A 150 -13.68 5.24 -6.06
CA ASN A 150 -14.73 4.36 -6.56
C ASN A 150 -15.35 3.55 -5.41
N VAL A 151 -16.30 4.13 -4.69
CA VAL A 151 -16.98 3.45 -3.56
C VAL A 151 -17.85 2.25 -4.00
N ASN A 152 -18.02 2.01 -5.31
CA ASN A 152 -18.75 0.85 -5.80
C ASN A 152 -17.84 -0.38 -5.99
N HIS A 153 -16.51 -0.23 -5.81
CA HIS A 153 -15.60 -1.38 -5.81
C HIS A 153 -15.97 -2.29 -4.63
N PRO A 154 -16.09 -3.63 -4.84
CA PRO A 154 -16.51 -4.57 -3.78
C PRO A 154 -15.72 -4.46 -2.48
N ASP A 155 -14.43 -4.20 -2.56
CA ASP A 155 -13.56 -4.07 -1.39
C ASP A 155 -13.65 -2.70 -0.70
N LEU A 156 -14.39 -1.73 -1.27
CA LEU A 156 -14.55 -0.36 -0.72
C LEU A 156 -15.98 -0.04 -0.29
N THR A 157 -16.94 -0.96 -0.47
CA THR A 157 -18.36 -0.71 -0.17
C THR A 157 -18.64 -0.48 1.30
N ASP A 158 -17.85 -1.04 2.20
CA ASP A 158 -18.02 -0.95 3.65
C ASP A 158 -17.19 0.20 4.26
N ALA A 159 -16.39 0.91 3.46
CA ALA A 159 -15.56 2.01 3.93
C ALA A 159 -16.42 3.21 4.36
N GLU A 160 -16.11 3.77 5.55
CA GLU A 160 -16.71 5.03 5.98
C GLU A 160 -16.02 6.20 5.27
N VAL A 161 -16.72 6.82 4.30
CA VAL A 161 -16.15 7.85 3.43
C VAL A 161 -16.88 9.18 3.58
N GLU A 162 -16.13 10.21 3.94
CA GLU A 162 -16.56 11.62 3.81
C GLU A 162 -15.89 12.21 2.56
N PHE A 163 -16.67 12.84 1.70
CA PHE A 163 -16.23 13.23 0.37
C PHE A 163 -16.48 14.71 0.08
N LYS A 164 -15.51 15.35 -0.58
CA LYS A 164 -15.70 16.68 -1.17
C LYS A 164 -14.84 16.84 -2.41
N ASP A 165 -15.48 17.32 -3.48
CA ASP A 165 -14.86 17.60 -4.77
C ASP A 165 -14.59 19.10 -4.93
N PHE A 166 -13.34 19.49 -4.90
CA PHE A 166 -12.87 20.85 -5.11
C PHE A 166 -12.64 21.14 -6.59
N LEU A 167 -12.38 20.10 -7.39
CA LEU A 167 -12.05 20.21 -8.80
C LEU A 167 -13.28 20.50 -9.66
N THR A 168 -14.30 19.63 -9.57
CA THR A 168 -15.52 19.76 -10.38
C THR A 168 -16.71 20.29 -9.59
N ARG A 169 -16.63 20.29 -8.26
CA ARG A 169 -17.70 20.64 -7.31
C ARG A 169 -18.92 19.71 -7.39
N GLU A 170 -18.74 18.52 -7.93
CA GLU A 170 -19.79 17.50 -7.92
C GLU A 170 -19.97 16.94 -6.50
N THR A 171 -21.23 16.64 -6.16
CA THR A 171 -21.58 16.04 -4.86
C THR A 171 -21.57 14.50 -4.91
N ARG A 172 -21.62 13.93 -6.12
CA ARG A 172 -21.56 12.48 -6.30
C ARG A 172 -20.14 11.97 -6.02
N VAL A 173 -20.05 11.02 -5.12
CA VAL A 173 -18.77 10.34 -4.85
C VAL A 173 -18.29 9.60 -6.11
N GLY A 174 -17.03 9.75 -6.43
CA GLY A 174 -16.40 9.11 -7.60
C GLY A 174 -14.98 9.58 -7.78
N ASP A 175 -14.21 8.84 -8.56
CA ASP A 175 -12.89 9.23 -8.99
C ASP A 175 -12.98 10.17 -10.21
N ARG A 176 -12.09 11.15 -10.31
CA ARG A 176 -12.06 12.17 -11.37
C ARG A 176 -10.90 11.96 -12.33
N SER A 177 -10.16 10.86 -12.19
CA SER A 177 -9.07 10.50 -13.07
C SER A 177 -9.35 9.19 -13.79
N SER A 178 -8.91 9.09 -15.03
CA SER A 178 -8.91 7.86 -15.81
C SER A 178 -7.93 6.81 -15.26
N THR A 179 -6.96 7.25 -14.46
CA THR A 179 -5.98 6.39 -13.78
C THR A 179 -6.51 5.76 -12.48
N TYR A 180 -7.62 6.30 -11.92
CA TYR A 180 -8.17 5.85 -10.65
C TYR A 180 -7.17 5.92 -9.47
N HIS A 181 -6.24 6.88 -9.50
CA HIS A 181 -5.17 6.99 -8.51
C HIS A 181 -5.71 7.10 -7.07
N GLY A 182 -6.66 7.99 -6.81
CA GLY A 182 -7.25 8.12 -5.48
C GLY A 182 -8.02 6.87 -5.03
N THR A 183 -8.60 6.11 -5.98
CA THR A 183 -9.22 4.81 -5.71
C THR A 183 -8.17 3.79 -5.26
N MET A 184 -7.00 3.75 -5.94
CA MET A 184 -5.88 2.90 -5.53
C MET A 184 -5.39 3.24 -4.13
N MET A 185 -5.14 4.52 -3.86
CA MET A 185 -4.68 4.96 -2.53
C MET A 185 -5.70 4.63 -1.44
N SER A 186 -6.99 4.79 -1.75
CA SER A 186 -8.07 4.39 -0.82
C SER A 186 -8.07 2.89 -0.55
N GLY A 187 -7.86 2.06 -1.58
CA GLY A 187 -7.80 0.60 -1.43
C GLY A 187 -6.66 0.15 -0.53
N LEU A 188 -5.46 0.71 -0.68
CA LEU A 188 -4.32 0.41 0.18
C LEU A 188 -4.58 0.75 1.65
N LEU A 189 -5.43 1.75 1.92
CA LEU A 189 -5.74 2.18 3.28
C LEU A 189 -6.92 1.41 3.88
N VAL A 190 -8.07 1.37 3.16
CA VAL A 190 -9.37 0.99 3.76
C VAL A 190 -10.05 -0.22 3.11
N ALA A 191 -9.43 -0.89 2.15
CA ALA A 191 -10.04 -2.07 1.54
C ALA A 191 -10.41 -3.13 2.60
N ASN A 192 -11.59 -3.74 2.44
CA ASN A 192 -12.09 -4.80 3.31
C ASN A 192 -12.81 -5.86 2.46
N GLY A 193 -12.05 -6.75 1.85
CA GLY A 193 -12.60 -7.77 0.95
C GLY A 193 -11.54 -8.73 0.45
N THR A 194 -11.25 -8.69 -0.84
CA THR A 194 -10.15 -9.44 -1.45
C THR A 194 -8.80 -8.89 -0.99
N LEU A 195 -8.68 -7.57 -1.00
CA LEU A 195 -7.62 -6.85 -0.32
C LEU A 195 -8.07 -6.50 1.10
N SER A 196 -7.11 -6.48 2.02
CA SER A 196 -7.28 -5.91 3.34
C SER A 196 -6.35 -4.71 3.47
N GLY A 197 -6.90 -3.53 3.64
CA GLY A 197 -6.15 -2.28 3.74
C GLY A 197 -5.25 -2.20 4.98
N ALA A 198 -4.47 -1.14 5.06
CA ALA A 198 -3.55 -0.89 6.17
C ALA A 198 -4.28 -0.53 7.48
N ALA A 199 -5.44 0.14 7.36
CA ALA A 199 -6.26 0.57 8.49
C ALA A 199 -7.75 0.63 8.08
N PRO A 200 -8.42 -0.51 7.90
CA PRO A 200 -9.77 -0.57 7.34
C PRO A 200 -10.85 0.08 8.22
N GLY A 201 -10.58 0.34 9.49
CA GLY A 201 -11.51 0.97 10.44
C GLY A 201 -11.43 2.50 10.50
N VAL A 202 -10.56 3.16 9.72
CA VAL A 202 -10.51 4.62 9.71
C VAL A 202 -11.73 5.24 9.03
N THR A 203 -12.12 6.44 9.46
CA THR A 203 -12.96 7.31 8.65
C THR A 203 -12.09 7.92 7.55
N LEU A 204 -12.32 7.53 6.30
CA LEU A 204 -11.61 8.08 5.14
C LEU A 204 -12.24 9.42 4.74
N VAL A 205 -11.46 10.48 4.79
CA VAL A 205 -11.84 11.81 4.30
C VAL A 205 -11.23 11.99 2.91
N MET A 206 -12.02 11.84 1.85
CA MET A 206 -11.56 11.98 0.47
C MET A 206 -11.78 13.41 -0.02
N ALA A 207 -10.72 14.14 -0.29
CA ALA A 207 -10.72 15.49 -0.84
C ALA A 207 -10.20 15.47 -2.28
N VAL A 208 -11.11 15.63 -3.25
CA VAL A 208 -10.72 15.65 -4.67
C VAL A 208 -10.17 17.03 -5.04
N ALA A 209 -8.87 17.06 -5.31
CA ALA A 209 -8.18 18.25 -5.78
C ALA A 209 -7.35 18.00 -7.05
N LEU A 210 -7.22 16.73 -7.46
CA LEU A 210 -6.48 16.28 -8.62
C LEU A 210 -7.43 15.67 -9.67
N GLY A 211 -6.98 15.64 -10.93
CA GLY A 211 -7.70 15.03 -12.05
C GLY A 211 -6.86 15.02 -13.31
N ASP A 212 -7.43 14.50 -14.42
CA ASP A 212 -6.74 14.38 -15.70
C ASP A 212 -6.46 15.73 -16.39
N ALA A 213 -7.13 16.80 -15.97
CA ALA A 213 -6.97 18.11 -16.60
C ALA A 213 -5.89 18.95 -15.91
N LYS A 214 -4.87 19.33 -16.67
CA LYS A 214 -3.88 20.34 -16.23
C LYS A 214 -4.49 21.74 -16.30
N GLY A 215 -4.52 22.49 -15.17
CA GLY A 215 -4.98 23.87 -15.14
C GLY A 215 -4.20 24.72 -14.14
N SER A 216 -4.04 26.02 -14.44
CA SER A 216 -3.58 27.04 -13.49
C SER A 216 -4.63 27.24 -12.41
N GLY A 217 -4.31 26.93 -11.17
CA GLY A 217 -5.26 26.96 -10.04
C GLY A 217 -5.26 25.67 -9.23
N GLU A 218 -4.54 24.65 -9.66
CA GLU A 218 -4.44 23.36 -8.96
C GLU A 218 -3.89 23.52 -7.55
N GLU A 219 -2.90 24.39 -7.33
CA GLU A 219 -2.35 24.67 -5.99
C GLU A 219 -3.39 25.21 -5.02
N ASP A 220 -4.26 26.13 -5.46
CA ASP A 220 -5.34 26.67 -4.63
C ASP A 220 -6.37 25.58 -4.29
N LEU A 221 -6.65 24.66 -5.21
CA LEU A 221 -7.55 23.53 -4.95
C LEU A 221 -6.95 22.59 -3.91
N VAL A 222 -5.66 22.24 -4.03
CA VAL A 222 -4.93 21.43 -3.06
C VAL A 222 -4.91 22.11 -1.69
N ALA A 223 -4.60 23.42 -1.63
CA ALA A 223 -4.61 24.18 -0.38
C ALA A 223 -5.99 24.18 0.29
N ASN A 224 -7.05 24.42 -0.48
CA ASN A 224 -8.42 24.39 0.02
C ASN A 224 -8.85 22.98 0.49
N ALA A 225 -8.38 21.93 -0.17
CA ALA A 225 -8.62 20.55 0.22
C ALA A 225 -7.94 20.23 1.55
N ILE A 226 -6.67 20.59 1.72
CA ILE A 226 -5.91 20.43 2.97
C ILE A 226 -6.60 21.19 4.12
N ASP A 227 -6.97 22.47 3.89
CA ASP A 227 -7.67 23.27 4.91
C ASP A 227 -9.01 22.66 5.29
N TRP A 228 -9.77 22.12 4.35
CA TRP A 228 -11.03 21.43 4.63
C TRP A 228 -10.82 20.16 5.46
N CYS A 229 -9.80 19.35 5.11
CA CYS A 229 -9.43 18.18 5.90
C CYS A 229 -9.10 18.56 7.34
N ALA A 230 -8.28 19.58 7.52
CA ALA A 230 -7.79 20.02 8.81
C ALA A 230 -8.87 20.72 9.66
N ASN A 231 -9.66 21.62 9.05
CA ASN A 231 -10.54 22.52 9.78
C ASN A 231 -11.96 22.01 9.89
N ASP A 232 -12.52 21.46 8.78
CA ASP A 232 -13.92 21.07 8.70
C ASP A 232 -14.12 19.60 9.03
N ARG A 233 -13.13 18.75 8.72
CA ARG A 233 -13.21 17.30 8.94
C ARG A 233 -12.43 16.80 10.13
N GLY A 234 -11.57 17.63 10.71
CA GLY A 234 -10.78 17.25 11.89
C GLY A 234 -9.90 16.03 11.61
N ALA A 235 -9.23 16.01 10.45
CA ALA A 235 -8.30 14.95 10.12
C ALA A 235 -7.17 14.87 11.14
N HIS A 236 -6.77 13.65 11.50
CA HIS A 236 -5.61 13.40 12.33
C HIS A 236 -4.37 13.18 11.49
N ILE A 237 -4.55 12.65 10.29
CA ILE A 237 -3.52 12.38 9.29
C ILE A 237 -3.97 12.94 7.95
N ILE A 238 -3.07 13.59 7.22
CA ILE A 238 -3.27 13.99 5.83
C ILE A 238 -2.22 13.27 4.98
N SER A 239 -2.67 12.43 4.05
CA SER A 239 -1.85 11.71 3.08
C SER A 239 -1.85 12.45 1.75
N LEU A 240 -0.66 12.79 1.27
CA LEU A 240 -0.42 13.55 0.06
C LEU A 240 0.39 12.71 -0.92
N SER A 241 -0.29 11.87 -1.69
CA SER A 241 0.29 11.09 -2.78
C SER A 241 0.42 11.97 -4.04
N LEU A 242 1.02 13.12 -3.87
CA LEU A 242 1.22 14.15 -4.90
C LEU A 242 2.55 14.85 -4.67
N GLY A 243 3.10 15.43 -5.73
CA GLY A 243 4.30 16.24 -5.66
C GLY A 243 4.55 16.98 -6.97
N GLY A 244 5.15 18.14 -6.90
CA GLY A 244 5.61 18.90 -8.04
C GLY A 244 7.14 18.94 -8.10
N LEU A 245 7.68 19.31 -9.27
CA LEU A 245 9.10 19.60 -9.42
C LEU A 245 9.51 20.65 -8.39
N THR A 246 10.61 20.38 -7.71
CA THR A 246 11.11 21.25 -6.66
C THR A 246 11.70 22.51 -7.27
N ASP A 247 10.91 23.54 -7.48
CA ASP A 247 11.51 24.88 -7.53
C ASP A 247 11.87 25.28 -6.11
N VAL A 248 13.05 24.87 -5.69
CA VAL A 248 13.62 25.12 -4.35
C VAL A 248 13.63 26.60 -3.98
N SER A 249 13.50 27.51 -4.95
CA SER A 249 13.58 28.97 -4.72
C SER A 249 12.25 29.59 -4.32
N ASN A 250 11.10 28.94 -4.64
CA ASN A 250 9.74 29.53 -4.49
C ASN A 250 8.78 28.76 -3.55
N THR A 251 9.21 27.64 -2.97
CA THR A 251 8.28 26.70 -2.34
C THR A 251 7.68 27.14 -1.01
N ARG A 252 8.23 28.15 -0.32
CA ARG A 252 7.75 28.53 1.02
C ARG A 252 6.47 29.33 1.06
N ASP A 253 6.11 30.00 -0.03
CA ASP A 253 4.98 30.92 -0.07
C ASP A 253 3.81 30.37 -0.89
N SER A 254 3.88 29.11 -1.37
CA SER A 254 2.77 28.52 -2.12
C SER A 254 1.57 28.22 -1.21
N PRO A 255 0.34 28.33 -1.74
CA PRO A 255 -0.87 28.06 -0.96
C PRO A 255 -0.90 26.68 -0.29
N PRO A 256 -0.50 25.57 -0.95
CA PRO A 256 -0.45 24.26 -0.32
C PRO A 256 0.53 24.18 0.85
N VAL A 257 1.73 24.74 0.70
CA VAL A 257 2.72 24.78 1.78
C VAL A 257 2.17 25.50 3.00
N THR A 258 1.53 26.66 2.80
CA THR A 258 0.91 27.43 3.88
C THR A 258 -0.21 26.63 4.57
N ALA A 259 -1.02 25.88 3.83
CA ALA A 259 -2.07 25.02 4.39
C ALA A 259 -1.48 23.87 5.21
N ILE A 260 -0.41 23.24 4.71
CA ILE A 260 0.33 22.17 5.42
C ILE A 260 0.94 22.69 6.72
N GLU A 261 1.59 23.87 6.69
CA GLU A 261 2.17 24.47 7.88
C GLU A 261 1.12 24.69 8.97
N ARG A 262 -0.08 25.18 8.59
CA ARG A 262 -1.22 25.30 9.53
C ARG A 262 -1.71 23.97 10.06
N ALA A 263 -1.72 22.92 9.24
CA ALA A 263 -2.12 21.58 9.67
C ALA A 263 -1.11 20.99 10.68
N LEU A 264 0.18 21.13 10.41
CA LEU A 264 1.28 20.74 11.29
C LEU A 264 1.23 21.48 12.63
N ASP A 265 0.92 22.79 12.63
CA ASP A 265 0.77 23.59 13.88
C ASP A 265 -0.36 23.06 14.77
N ARG A 266 -1.36 22.39 14.20
CA ARG A 266 -2.45 21.73 14.92
C ARG A 266 -2.13 20.30 15.37
N GLY A 267 -0.92 19.81 15.09
CA GLY A 267 -0.51 18.45 15.39
C GLY A 267 -1.14 17.40 14.47
N ILE A 268 -1.56 17.79 13.27
CA ILE A 268 -1.97 16.87 12.24
C ILE A 268 -0.71 16.29 11.59
N PHE A 269 -0.64 14.97 11.49
CA PHE A 269 0.46 14.30 10.79
C PHE A 269 0.26 14.45 9.28
N VAL A 270 1.25 15.02 8.61
CA VAL A 270 1.24 15.15 7.14
C VAL A 270 2.28 14.18 6.59
N VAL A 271 1.83 13.26 5.75
CA VAL A 271 2.67 12.25 5.08
C VAL A 271 2.64 12.54 3.59
N ALA A 272 3.81 12.60 2.95
CA ALA A 272 3.90 12.94 1.54
C ALA A 272 4.89 12.05 0.78
N ALA A 273 4.55 11.78 -0.48
CA ALA A 273 5.39 11.04 -1.40
C ALA A 273 6.72 11.77 -1.65
N ALA A 274 7.84 11.05 -1.57
CA ALA A 274 9.17 11.65 -1.80
C ALA A 274 9.33 12.18 -3.23
N GLY A 275 8.62 11.61 -4.20
CA GLY A 275 8.72 11.88 -5.63
C GLY A 275 9.20 10.67 -6.41
N ASN A 276 9.01 10.71 -7.72
CA ASN A 276 9.27 9.58 -8.63
C ASN A 276 10.24 9.95 -9.75
N ASP A 277 11.15 10.89 -9.53
CA ASP A 277 12.15 11.36 -10.49
C ASP A 277 13.56 10.81 -10.22
N GLY A 278 13.66 9.75 -9.42
CA GLY A 278 14.90 9.05 -9.12
C GLY A 278 15.65 8.53 -10.35
N GLY A 279 16.78 7.89 -10.14
CA GLY A 279 17.63 7.34 -11.17
C GLY A 279 18.57 8.40 -11.80
N VAL A 280 18.71 8.39 -13.11
CA VAL A 280 19.68 9.23 -13.82
C VAL A 280 19.28 10.72 -13.92
N ASN A 281 18.01 11.01 -13.68
CA ASN A 281 17.46 12.36 -13.73
C ASN A 281 17.15 12.92 -12.32
N ASP A 282 17.51 12.19 -11.26
CA ASP A 282 17.29 12.60 -9.88
C ASP A 282 17.99 13.93 -9.60
N ASP A 283 17.24 14.94 -9.20
CA ASP A 283 17.77 16.27 -8.87
C ASP A 283 18.38 16.30 -7.46
N GLY A 284 18.27 15.21 -6.70
CA GLY A 284 18.79 15.06 -5.35
C GLY A 284 17.92 15.70 -4.27
N PHE A 285 16.67 15.99 -4.58
CA PHE A 285 15.70 16.54 -3.64
C PHE A 285 14.40 15.74 -3.67
N VAL A 286 13.80 15.53 -2.51
CA VAL A 286 12.42 15.05 -2.46
C VAL A 286 11.45 16.14 -2.94
N ALA A 287 10.37 15.75 -3.57
CA ALA A 287 9.37 16.65 -4.12
C ALA A 287 8.71 17.54 -3.05
N THR A 288 8.17 18.69 -3.45
CA THR A 288 7.26 19.46 -2.59
C THR A 288 5.85 18.81 -2.65
N PRO A 289 5.20 18.50 -1.49
CA PRO A 289 5.49 19.03 -0.16
C PRO A 289 6.35 18.15 0.76
N ALA A 290 6.86 17.03 0.32
CA ALA A 290 7.68 16.14 1.14
C ALA A 290 8.96 16.82 1.69
N ASN A 291 9.46 17.85 1.00
CA ASN A 291 10.64 18.61 1.41
C ASN A 291 10.42 19.54 2.63
N ILE A 292 9.18 19.78 3.07
CA ILE A 292 8.85 20.56 4.27
C ILE A 292 9.39 19.82 5.51
N PRO A 293 10.09 20.51 6.45
CA PRO A 293 10.80 19.85 7.55
C PRO A 293 9.95 18.88 8.38
N ASP A 294 8.74 19.29 8.79
CA ASP A 294 7.90 18.48 9.69
C ASP A 294 6.97 17.49 8.96
N VAL A 295 6.90 17.55 7.63
CA VAL A 295 6.21 16.57 6.81
C VAL A 295 7.01 15.25 6.84
N ILE A 296 6.33 14.12 6.90
CA ILE A 296 6.93 12.79 6.80
C ILE A 296 7.04 12.44 5.31
N SER A 297 8.26 12.50 4.79
CA SER A 297 8.57 12.13 3.40
C SER A 297 8.81 10.64 3.28
N VAL A 298 8.15 9.98 2.33
CA VAL A 298 8.18 8.53 2.18
C VAL A 298 8.80 8.13 0.86
N ALA A 299 9.90 7.36 0.92
CA ALA A 299 10.53 6.73 -0.22
C ALA A 299 9.92 5.35 -0.51
N ALA A 300 10.10 4.86 -1.74
CA ALA A 300 9.55 3.60 -2.19
C ALA A 300 10.60 2.49 -2.28
N ILE A 301 10.29 1.32 -1.69
CA ILE A 301 11.10 0.10 -1.81
C ILE A 301 10.38 -0.97 -2.62
N GLN A 302 11.19 -1.89 -3.17
CA GLN A 302 10.76 -3.11 -3.82
C GLN A 302 10.64 -4.25 -2.79
N ARG A 303 10.02 -5.35 -3.20
CA ARG A 303 9.80 -6.54 -2.36
C ARG A 303 11.10 -7.16 -1.81
N ASN A 304 12.21 -7.04 -2.53
CA ASN A 304 13.51 -7.53 -2.08
C ASN A 304 14.21 -6.59 -1.07
N GLY A 305 13.54 -5.51 -0.65
CA GLY A 305 14.06 -4.51 0.28
C GLY A 305 15.02 -3.50 -0.35
N THR A 306 15.23 -3.53 -1.68
CA THR A 306 16.00 -2.48 -2.37
C THR A 306 15.12 -1.28 -2.67
N ILE A 307 15.75 -0.11 -2.78
CA ILE A 307 15.04 1.10 -3.20
C ILE A 307 14.48 0.90 -4.62
N TRP A 308 13.28 1.41 -4.86
CA TRP A 308 12.77 1.53 -6.22
C TRP A 308 13.58 2.59 -6.97
N GLU A 309 14.04 2.26 -8.18
CA GLU A 309 15.00 3.11 -8.92
C GLU A 309 14.50 4.54 -9.14
N GLN A 310 13.19 4.70 -9.35
CA GLN A 310 12.57 6.01 -9.58
C GLN A 310 12.17 6.74 -8.28
N SER A 311 12.35 6.15 -7.10
CA SER A 311 12.12 6.88 -5.84
C SER A 311 13.13 8.00 -5.71
N SER A 312 12.64 9.25 -5.55
CA SER A 312 13.48 10.45 -5.42
C SER A 312 14.39 10.36 -4.21
N ALA A 313 15.63 10.79 -4.36
CA ALA A 313 16.58 10.92 -3.26
C ALA A 313 16.42 12.25 -2.51
N GLY A 314 16.78 12.27 -1.24
CA GLY A 314 16.75 13.48 -0.43
C GLY A 314 18.11 14.18 -0.32
N SER A 315 18.07 15.49 -0.19
CA SER A 315 19.26 16.30 0.09
C SER A 315 19.51 16.44 1.60
N PRO A 316 20.77 16.35 2.06
CA PRO A 316 21.12 16.70 3.43
C PRO A 316 20.92 18.20 3.72
N ILE A 317 20.77 19.02 2.68
CA ILE A 317 20.56 20.46 2.78
C ILE A 317 19.09 20.78 2.49
N ASP A 318 18.50 21.62 3.31
CA ASP A 318 17.20 22.21 3.03
C ASP A 318 17.35 23.22 1.88
N GLY A 319 16.81 22.91 0.72
CA GLY A 319 16.91 23.74 -0.48
C GLY A 319 16.31 25.13 -0.29
N ALA A 320 15.30 25.29 0.57
CA ALA A 320 14.64 26.56 0.80
C ALA A 320 15.49 27.57 1.63
N ASN A 321 16.43 27.10 2.46
CA ASN A 321 17.21 27.99 3.34
C ASN A 321 18.72 27.72 3.34
N GLY A 322 19.17 26.68 2.62
CA GLY A 322 20.57 26.28 2.52
C GLY A 322 21.18 25.73 3.82
N ARG A 323 20.35 25.36 4.81
CA ARG A 323 20.81 24.80 6.08
C ARG A 323 20.85 23.30 6.04
N GLU A 324 21.74 22.71 6.80
CA GLU A 324 21.79 21.28 7.02
C GLU A 324 20.52 20.80 7.74
N ARG A 325 19.94 19.71 7.24
CA ARG A 325 18.80 19.06 7.88
C ARG A 325 19.32 18.22 9.05
N VAL A 326 18.60 18.30 10.17
CA VAL A 326 18.92 17.52 11.37
C VAL A 326 17.82 16.50 11.67
N ALA A 327 18.20 15.40 12.33
CA ALA A 327 17.26 14.38 12.78
C ALA A 327 16.13 15.02 13.64
N PRO A 328 14.89 14.56 13.52
CA PRO A 328 14.39 13.50 12.62
C PRO A 328 13.94 14.01 11.23
N ASN A 329 14.34 15.24 10.82
CA ASN A 329 13.83 15.94 9.63
C ASN A 329 14.75 15.82 8.41
N GLN A 330 15.66 14.82 8.38
CA GLN A 330 16.42 14.47 7.18
C GLN A 330 15.50 13.76 6.18
N LYS A 331 15.69 14.01 4.87
CA LYS A 331 14.80 13.57 3.81
C LYS A 331 15.40 12.44 2.95
N PRO A 332 14.56 11.47 2.52
CA PRO A 332 13.24 11.16 3.07
C PRO A 332 13.37 10.72 4.54
N GLU A 333 12.28 10.75 5.32
CA GLU A 333 12.34 10.24 6.69
C GLU A 333 12.31 8.72 6.75
N ILE A 334 11.47 8.10 5.93
CA ILE A 334 11.15 6.67 6.03
C ILE A 334 10.96 6.09 4.63
N SER A 335 11.07 4.78 4.50
CA SER A 335 10.68 4.06 3.29
C SER A 335 9.59 3.03 3.58
N ALA A 336 8.80 2.72 2.55
CA ALA A 336 7.78 1.70 2.58
C ALA A 336 7.60 1.07 1.18
N PRO A 337 6.88 -0.05 1.03
CA PRO A 337 6.61 -0.67 -0.26
C PRO A 337 5.96 0.29 -1.25
N GLY A 338 6.50 0.35 -2.47
CA GLY A 338 5.98 1.23 -3.52
C GLY A 338 6.31 0.75 -4.94
N PHE A 339 6.62 -0.54 -5.11
CA PHE A 339 6.88 -1.11 -6.43
C PHE A 339 6.04 -2.37 -6.66
N GLU A 340 5.31 -2.41 -7.78
CA GLU A 340 4.38 -3.49 -8.13
C GLU A 340 3.35 -3.75 -7.01
N ILE A 341 2.69 -2.71 -6.55
CA ILE A 341 1.69 -2.75 -5.50
C ILE A 341 0.31 -2.94 -6.11
N VAL A 342 -0.41 -3.95 -5.65
CA VAL A 342 -1.78 -4.25 -6.10
C VAL A 342 -2.78 -3.49 -5.24
N SER A 343 -3.71 -2.79 -5.87
CA SER A 343 -4.79 -2.07 -5.20
C SER A 343 -6.10 -2.09 -5.99
N THR A 344 -7.15 -1.48 -5.45
CA THR A 344 -8.46 -1.34 -6.07
C THR A 344 -8.41 -0.39 -7.27
N GLY A 345 -9.26 -0.64 -8.29
CA GLY A 345 -9.28 0.12 -9.53
C GLY A 345 -10.69 0.42 -10.06
N PRO A 346 -10.84 0.58 -11.38
CA PRO A 346 -12.13 0.84 -12.00
C PRO A 346 -13.08 -0.36 -11.91
N GLY A 347 -14.37 -0.09 -11.69
CA GLY A 347 -15.36 -1.14 -11.55
C GLY A 347 -15.07 -2.02 -10.34
N ASP A 348 -14.85 -3.31 -10.58
CA ASP A 348 -14.48 -4.35 -9.61
C ASP A 348 -13.05 -4.89 -9.85
N SER A 349 -12.25 -4.20 -10.67
CA SER A 349 -10.89 -4.63 -11.02
C SER A 349 -9.85 -4.16 -10.01
N PHE A 350 -8.69 -4.82 -10.05
CA PHE A 350 -7.50 -4.41 -9.32
C PHE A 350 -6.45 -3.87 -10.29
N ILE A 351 -5.64 -2.92 -9.82
CA ILE A 351 -4.57 -2.28 -10.58
C ILE A 351 -3.25 -2.55 -9.86
N VAL A 352 -2.18 -2.69 -10.61
CA VAL A 352 -0.81 -2.72 -10.09
C VAL A 352 -0.18 -1.36 -10.37
N SER A 353 0.31 -0.71 -9.33
CA SER A 353 1.00 0.57 -9.43
C SER A 353 2.43 0.51 -8.90
N SER A 354 3.22 1.53 -9.25
CA SER A 354 4.55 1.73 -8.67
C SER A 354 4.76 3.22 -8.45
N GLY A 355 4.95 3.62 -7.21
CA GLY A 355 5.14 5.01 -6.83
C GLY A 355 5.45 5.20 -5.36
N THR A 356 6.06 6.33 -5.02
CA THR A 356 6.15 6.79 -3.64
C THR A 356 4.78 7.14 -3.05
N SER A 357 3.77 7.30 -3.93
CA SER A 357 2.34 7.41 -3.58
C SER A 357 1.83 6.22 -2.78
N ASP A 358 2.10 4.99 -3.29
CA ASP A 358 1.72 3.74 -2.61
C ASP A 358 2.40 3.64 -1.24
N ALA A 359 3.70 3.92 -1.19
CA ALA A 359 4.49 3.90 0.03
C ALA A 359 3.94 4.86 1.11
N THR A 360 3.47 6.03 0.69
CA THR A 360 2.89 7.06 1.56
C THR A 360 1.66 6.54 2.31
N VAL A 361 0.83 5.75 1.65
CA VAL A 361 -0.39 5.20 2.25
C VAL A 361 -0.09 4.17 3.34
N PHE A 362 0.95 3.32 3.15
CA PHE A 362 1.35 2.37 4.21
C PHE A 362 1.83 3.11 5.47
N VAL A 363 2.55 4.22 5.31
CA VAL A 363 2.97 5.06 6.44
C VAL A 363 1.77 5.73 7.12
N ALA A 364 0.81 6.24 6.32
CA ALA A 364 -0.42 6.80 6.86
C ALA A 364 -1.24 5.75 7.64
N GLY A 365 -1.29 4.51 7.14
CA GLY A 365 -1.90 3.38 7.84
C GLY A 365 -1.20 3.03 9.15
N GLY A 366 0.13 3.00 9.17
CA GLY A 366 0.90 2.75 10.41
C GLY A 366 0.66 3.83 11.47
N LEU A 367 0.59 5.10 11.06
CA LEU A 367 0.20 6.20 11.94
C LEU A 367 -1.26 6.05 12.42
N ALA A 368 -2.17 5.58 11.57
CA ALA A 368 -3.56 5.37 11.99
C ALA A 368 -3.66 4.31 13.09
N LEU A 369 -2.95 3.19 12.98
CA LEU A 369 -2.88 2.20 14.05
C LEU A 369 -2.26 2.77 15.34
N LEU A 370 -1.20 3.58 15.22
CA LEU A 370 -0.61 4.27 16.37
C LEU A 370 -1.63 5.20 17.04
N LEU A 371 -2.38 6.00 16.27
CA LEU A 371 -3.35 6.96 16.80
C LEU A 371 -4.62 6.31 17.36
N GLU A 372 -4.97 5.11 16.93
CA GLU A 372 -6.00 4.31 17.58
C GLU A 372 -5.54 3.88 18.97
N ARG A 373 -4.32 3.36 19.07
CA ARG A 373 -3.74 2.88 20.33
C ARG A 373 -3.43 4.00 21.31
N HIS A 374 -2.96 5.14 20.78
CA HIS A 374 -2.53 6.32 21.54
C HIS A 374 -3.34 7.56 21.13
N PRO A 375 -4.64 7.64 21.54
CA PRO A 375 -5.52 8.72 21.13
C PRO A 375 -5.06 10.11 21.59
N GLU A 376 -4.22 10.20 22.62
CA GLU A 376 -3.59 11.44 23.10
C GLU A 376 -2.72 12.11 22.04
N PHE A 377 -2.25 11.38 21.01
CA PHE A 377 -1.49 11.93 19.90
C PHE A 377 -2.37 12.46 18.76
N ARG A 378 -3.70 12.30 18.82
CA ARG A 378 -4.62 12.82 17.81
C ARG A 378 -4.65 14.34 17.83
N ALA A 379 -4.76 14.96 16.67
CA ALA A 379 -4.91 16.39 16.52
C ALA A 379 -6.10 16.91 17.36
N GLY A 380 -5.88 18.03 18.04
CA GLY A 380 -6.85 18.59 18.99
C GLY A 380 -6.77 18.03 20.41
N LEU A 381 -6.06 16.92 20.63
CA LEU A 381 -5.74 16.37 21.96
C LEU A 381 -4.24 16.47 22.26
N ASN A 382 -3.42 16.65 21.25
CA ASN A 382 -1.95 16.65 21.31
C ASN A 382 -1.36 18.08 21.49
N GLU A 383 -0.04 18.16 21.56
CA GLU A 383 0.74 19.40 21.75
C GLU A 383 1.23 20.01 20.40
N GLY A 384 0.49 19.82 19.32
CA GLY A 384 0.82 20.36 18.01
C GLY A 384 2.10 19.75 17.42
N ARG A 385 2.98 20.56 16.87
CA ARG A 385 4.26 20.13 16.26
C ARG A 385 5.16 19.35 17.22
N ILE A 386 5.07 19.57 18.53
CA ILE A 386 5.86 18.83 19.52
C ILE A 386 5.50 17.34 19.41
N THR A 387 4.22 17.00 19.34
CA THR A 387 3.79 15.62 19.16
C THR A 387 4.20 15.06 17.80
N VAL A 388 4.11 15.85 16.73
CA VAL A 388 4.60 15.42 15.41
C VAL A 388 6.08 15.05 15.48
N GLN A 389 6.91 15.88 16.09
CA GLN A 389 8.34 15.62 16.27
C GLN A 389 8.61 14.42 17.18
N LEU A 390 7.83 14.24 18.23
CA LEU A 390 7.92 13.08 19.11
C LEU A 390 7.70 11.77 18.35
N VAL A 391 6.63 11.71 17.55
CA VAL A 391 6.30 10.52 16.75
C VAL A 391 7.32 10.30 15.62
N LYS A 392 7.82 11.37 14.98
CA LYS A 392 8.91 11.26 13.99
C LYS A 392 10.20 10.70 14.62
N ASN A 393 10.56 11.10 15.83
CA ASN A 393 11.69 10.52 16.55
C ASN A 393 11.47 9.03 16.85
N ALA A 394 10.28 8.64 17.31
CA ALA A 394 9.95 7.23 17.53
C ALA A 394 10.01 6.44 16.23
N MET A 395 9.50 6.98 15.13
CA MET A 395 9.57 6.37 13.80
C MET A 395 11.02 6.18 13.35
N MET A 396 11.89 7.17 13.56
CA MET A 396 13.32 7.07 13.29
C MET A 396 13.98 5.95 14.10
N GLU A 397 13.67 5.83 15.39
CA GLU A 397 14.27 4.85 16.29
C GLU A 397 13.77 3.42 16.05
N THR A 398 12.57 3.27 15.50
CA THR A 398 11.93 1.97 15.26
C THR A 398 12.03 1.49 13.81
N ALA A 399 12.46 2.36 12.88
CA ALA A 399 12.65 1.99 11.49
C ALA A 399 13.67 0.84 11.35
N VAL A 400 13.40 -0.07 10.41
CA VAL A 400 14.29 -1.21 10.13
C VAL A 400 15.25 -0.84 9.00
N PRO A 401 16.56 -0.67 9.28
CA PRO A 401 17.51 -0.34 8.23
C PRO A 401 17.58 -1.43 7.15
N SER A 402 17.53 -1.02 5.88
CA SER A 402 17.83 -1.92 4.77
C SER A 402 19.30 -2.35 4.81
N PRO A 403 19.64 -3.60 4.42
CA PRO A 403 21.03 -4.05 4.38
C PRO A 403 21.95 -3.23 3.45
N LEU A 404 21.37 -2.45 2.54
CA LEU A 404 22.09 -1.68 1.54
C LEU A 404 22.13 -0.17 1.84
N GLN A 405 21.51 0.27 2.95
CA GLN A 405 21.46 1.70 3.27
C GLN A 405 22.63 2.14 4.16
N GLU A 406 22.94 3.43 4.08
CA GLU A 406 23.85 4.10 5.03
C GLU A 406 23.10 4.42 6.35
N VAL A 407 23.78 4.30 7.47
CA VAL A 407 23.19 4.58 8.79
C VAL A 407 23.95 5.75 9.44
N PRO A 408 23.27 6.55 10.26
CA PRO A 408 21.89 6.43 10.77
C PRO A 408 20.81 6.83 9.78
N HIS A 409 21.14 7.53 8.68
CA HIS A 409 20.21 8.02 7.67
C HIS A 409 20.83 7.88 6.28
N ASP A 410 20.01 7.51 5.32
CA ASP A 410 20.38 7.34 3.91
C ASP A 410 19.52 8.27 3.03
N ALA A 411 20.12 8.89 2.02
CA ALA A 411 19.44 9.82 1.14
C ALA A 411 18.29 9.18 0.32
N LYS A 412 18.26 7.86 0.18
CA LYS A 412 17.23 7.13 -0.56
C LYS A 412 16.26 6.38 0.35
N TYR A 413 16.77 5.76 1.43
CA TYR A 413 15.97 4.92 2.32
C TYR A 413 15.42 5.67 3.54
N GLY A 414 15.92 6.87 3.82
CA GLY A 414 15.63 7.56 5.07
C GLY A 414 16.31 6.88 6.27
N TYR A 415 15.60 6.78 7.38
CA TYR A 415 16.08 6.05 8.56
C TYR A 415 15.90 4.53 8.43
N GLY A 416 15.13 4.07 7.46
CA GLY A 416 14.86 2.66 7.17
C GLY A 416 13.44 2.42 6.69
N VAL A 417 13.05 1.15 6.69
CA VAL A 417 11.69 0.71 6.35
C VAL A 417 10.79 0.89 7.57
N LEU A 418 9.57 1.36 7.38
CA LEU A 418 8.55 1.45 8.44
C LEU A 418 8.38 0.11 9.15
N ASP A 419 8.36 0.13 10.49
CA ASP A 419 7.90 -0.96 11.35
C ASP A 419 6.77 -0.47 12.25
N SER A 420 5.54 -0.63 11.80
CA SER A 420 4.34 -0.16 12.51
C SER A 420 4.16 -0.86 13.86
N ARG A 421 4.52 -2.15 13.95
CA ARG A 421 4.44 -2.89 15.22
C ARG A 421 5.38 -2.30 16.26
N SER A 422 6.64 -2.06 15.88
CA SER A 422 7.65 -1.48 16.79
C SER A 422 7.32 -0.03 17.13
N LEU A 423 6.75 0.75 16.20
CA LEU A 423 6.30 2.12 16.43
C LEU A 423 5.18 2.19 17.48
N VAL A 424 4.16 1.34 17.38
CA VAL A 424 3.08 1.25 18.39
C VAL A 424 3.64 0.82 19.72
N ALA A 425 4.47 -0.23 19.77
CA ALA A 425 5.06 -0.76 21.00
C ALA A 425 6.03 0.21 21.69
N PHE A 426 6.61 1.17 20.96
CA PHE A 426 7.55 2.14 21.48
C PHE A 426 6.94 2.97 22.62
N PHE A 427 5.70 3.39 22.48
CA PHE A 427 5.00 4.21 23.47
C PHE A 427 4.39 3.41 24.61
N GLU A 428 4.10 2.11 24.41
CA GLU A 428 3.68 1.21 25.50
C GLU A 428 4.75 1.15 26.62
N ASN A 429 6.01 1.03 26.23
CA ASN A 429 7.12 0.90 27.17
C ASN A 429 7.50 2.24 27.84
N SER A 430 7.16 3.37 27.23
CA SER A 430 7.46 4.71 27.76
C SER A 430 6.47 5.19 28.83
N SER A 431 5.29 4.57 28.92
CA SER A 431 4.24 4.91 29.89
C SER A 431 4.49 4.32 31.30
N VAL A 432 5.57 3.55 31.46
CA VAL A 432 5.92 2.84 32.71
C VAL A 432 7.02 3.58 33.50
N GLN A 433 7.51 4.70 33.05
CA GLN A 433 8.47 5.56 33.77
C GLN A 433 7.79 6.87 34.20
#